data_fa6e427c57a259c28ce5196fa907d1a0
#
_entry.id   fa6e427c57a259c28ce5196fa907d1a0
#
_cell.length_a   1.000
_cell.length_b   1.000
_cell.length_c   1.000
_cell.angle_alpha   90.00
_cell.angle_beta   90.00
_cell.angle_gamma   90.00
#
_symmetry.space_group_name_H-M   'P 1'
#
loop_
_entity.id
_entity.type
_entity.pdbx_description
1 polymer ?
#
loop_
_entity_poly.entity_id
_entity_poly.type
_entity_poly.pdbx_seq_one_letter_code
_entity_poly.pdbx_strand_id
1 'polypeptide(L)'
;SGVDALIHAIEAYFSPNFHPMADGIALEGIRLIVENLPTCYQRGEDLEARGKMLLAATMGATAFQKGLGMIHSMAHALSAYYDMHHGLACALLTPCAISFLEQSTLTDQQQKKLETINTLFVNGGTGLSTLSATLEKFIQDLGASFGLHHHGVQADDLAVLAKVAYADPCHQANLVPVTEDDLLTVFKKAF
;
A
#
# COMPACT_ATOMS: atom_id res chain seq x y z
N SER A 1 9.55 -6.59 -0.74
CA SER A 1 9.20 -6.56 -2.17
C SER A 1 7.78 -7.09 -2.44
N GLY A 2 7.30 -8.19 -1.78
CA GLY A 2 5.93 -8.69 -2.03
C GLY A 2 4.83 -7.73 -1.58
N VAL A 3 5.00 -7.07 -0.44
CA VAL A 3 4.08 -6.01 0.02
C VAL A 3 4.14 -4.81 -0.92
N ASP A 4 5.30 -4.43 -1.40
CA ASP A 4 5.47 -3.37 -2.39
C ASP A 4 4.64 -3.63 -3.67
N ALA A 5 4.73 -4.85 -4.21
CA ALA A 5 3.90 -5.27 -5.35
C ALA A 5 2.39 -5.18 -5.05
N LEU A 6 1.98 -5.49 -3.81
CA LEU A 6 0.61 -5.32 -3.36
C LEU A 6 0.19 -3.85 -3.39
N ILE A 7 1.03 -2.96 -2.87
CA ILE A 7 0.70 -1.53 -2.80
C ILE A 7 0.73 -0.88 -4.18
N HIS A 8 1.61 -1.29 -5.10
CA HIS A 8 1.53 -0.91 -6.50
C HIS A 8 0.15 -1.19 -7.10
N ALA A 9 -0.36 -2.41 -6.90
CA ALA A 9 -1.66 -2.79 -7.44
C ALA A 9 -2.83 -2.05 -6.74
N ILE A 10 -2.78 -1.89 -5.41
CA ILE A 10 -3.81 -1.17 -4.64
C ILE A 10 -3.88 0.29 -5.05
N GLU A 11 -2.76 1.01 -5.05
CA GLU A 11 -2.74 2.43 -5.40
C GLU A 11 -3.07 2.66 -6.88
N ALA A 12 -2.62 1.79 -7.79
CA ALA A 12 -3.05 1.83 -9.19
C ALA A 12 -4.57 1.68 -9.32
N TYR A 13 -5.18 0.75 -8.60
CA TYR A 13 -6.64 0.59 -8.61
C TYR A 13 -7.35 1.80 -8.01
N PHE A 14 -6.81 2.41 -6.97
CA PHE A 14 -7.36 3.60 -6.32
C PHE A 14 -7.26 4.85 -7.18
N SER A 15 -6.23 4.98 -8.01
CA SER A 15 -6.05 6.14 -8.88
C SER A 15 -7.35 6.52 -9.60
N PRO A 16 -7.70 7.83 -9.64
CA PRO A 16 -8.95 8.31 -10.24
C PRO A 16 -8.98 8.24 -11.76
N ASN A 17 -7.83 8.07 -12.41
CA ASN A 17 -7.74 8.03 -13.86
C ASN A 17 -8.55 6.86 -14.44
N PHE A 18 -9.32 7.10 -15.50
CA PHE A 18 -10.10 6.07 -16.17
C PHE A 18 -9.21 5.14 -16.98
N HIS A 19 -8.98 3.93 -16.49
CA HIS A 19 -8.20 2.93 -17.18
C HIS A 19 -8.65 1.49 -16.79
N PRO A 20 -9.79 0.99 -17.36
CA PRO A 20 -10.38 -0.27 -16.91
C PRO A 20 -9.47 -1.49 -17.12
N MET A 21 -8.56 -1.46 -18.10
CA MET A 21 -7.57 -2.55 -18.26
C MET A 21 -6.58 -2.56 -17.07
N ALA A 22 -6.07 -1.40 -16.67
CA ALA A 22 -5.20 -1.30 -15.49
C ALA A 22 -5.94 -1.73 -14.21
N ASP A 23 -7.22 -1.34 -14.07
CA ASP A 23 -8.05 -1.76 -12.94
C ASP A 23 -8.21 -3.29 -12.87
N GLY A 24 -8.49 -3.94 -14.00
CA GLY A 24 -8.59 -5.40 -14.08
C GLY A 24 -7.26 -6.11 -13.76
N ILE A 25 -6.16 -5.59 -14.31
CA ILE A 25 -4.80 -6.10 -14.03
C ILE A 25 -4.45 -5.95 -12.55
N ALA A 26 -4.74 -4.78 -11.95
CA ALA A 26 -4.47 -4.53 -10.54
C ALA A 26 -5.25 -5.48 -9.63
N LEU A 27 -6.54 -5.66 -9.85
CA LEU A 27 -7.39 -6.55 -9.04
C LEU A 27 -6.91 -8.01 -9.10
N GLU A 28 -6.56 -8.51 -10.29
CA GLU A 28 -6.00 -9.86 -10.42
C GLU A 28 -4.63 -9.97 -9.76
N GLY A 29 -3.79 -8.95 -9.88
CA GLY A 29 -2.51 -8.86 -9.16
C GLY A 29 -2.69 -8.95 -7.64
N ILE A 30 -3.63 -8.19 -7.07
CA ILE A 30 -3.96 -8.26 -5.64
C ILE A 30 -4.40 -9.68 -5.24
N ARG A 31 -5.31 -10.30 -6.01
CA ARG A 31 -5.78 -11.66 -5.73
C ARG A 31 -4.62 -12.65 -5.66
N LEU A 32 -3.73 -12.63 -6.66
CA LEU A 32 -2.57 -13.51 -6.71
C LEU A 32 -1.62 -13.30 -5.53
N ILE A 33 -1.42 -12.04 -5.10
CA ILE A 33 -0.57 -11.71 -3.95
C ILE A 33 -1.18 -12.23 -2.65
N VAL A 34 -2.47 -11.99 -2.43
CA VAL A 34 -3.19 -12.45 -1.22
C VAL A 34 -3.08 -13.97 -1.07
N GLU A 35 -3.23 -14.70 -2.16
CA GLU A 35 -3.19 -16.16 -2.16
C GLU A 35 -1.78 -16.75 -2.02
N ASN A 36 -0.74 -16.07 -2.51
CA ASN A 36 0.59 -16.69 -2.67
C ASN A 36 1.70 -16.06 -1.83
N LEU A 37 1.58 -14.79 -1.43
CA LEU A 37 2.62 -14.12 -0.64
C LEU A 37 2.86 -14.80 0.72
N PRO A 38 1.82 -15.23 1.48
CA PRO A 38 2.02 -15.97 2.72
C PRO A 38 2.79 -17.27 2.51
N THR A 39 2.49 -17.99 1.42
CA THR A 39 3.22 -19.21 1.05
C THR A 39 4.69 -18.91 0.74
N CYS A 40 4.98 -17.88 -0.04
CA CYS A 40 6.35 -17.47 -0.33
C CYS A 40 7.13 -17.05 0.91
N TYR A 41 6.46 -16.45 1.89
CA TYR A 41 7.06 -16.06 3.16
C TYR A 41 7.43 -17.27 4.02
N GLN A 42 6.50 -18.24 4.12
CA GLN A 42 6.69 -19.44 4.95
C GLN A 42 7.57 -20.50 4.28
N ARG A 43 7.50 -20.62 2.96
CA ARG A 43 8.18 -21.64 2.13
C ARG A 43 8.80 -20.98 0.92
N GLY A 44 9.94 -20.31 1.12
CA GLY A 44 10.62 -19.52 0.10
C GLY A 44 11.07 -20.30 -1.15
N GLU A 45 11.13 -21.62 -1.08
CA GLU A 45 11.48 -22.54 -2.18
C GLU A 45 10.27 -22.98 -3.03
N ASP A 46 9.05 -22.62 -2.68
CA ASP A 46 7.84 -22.96 -3.43
C ASP A 46 7.83 -22.21 -4.78
N LEU A 47 8.30 -22.89 -5.83
CA LEU A 47 8.46 -22.29 -7.17
C LEU A 47 7.14 -21.88 -7.81
N GLU A 48 6.04 -22.58 -7.52
CA GLU A 48 4.73 -22.21 -8.05
C GLU A 48 4.24 -20.91 -7.45
N ALA A 49 4.28 -20.78 -6.11
CA ALA A 49 3.89 -19.55 -5.41
C ALA A 49 4.80 -18.38 -5.84
N ARG A 50 6.12 -18.60 -5.95
CA ARG A 50 7.07 -17.57 -6.41
C ARG A 50 6.79 -17.13 -7.85
N GLY A 51 6.46 -18.05 -8.74
CA GLY A 51 6.08 -17.75 -10.13
C GLY A 51 4.83 -16.86 -10.19
N LYS A 52 3.80 -17.19 -9.40
CA LYS A 52 2.58 -16.37 -9.27
C LYS A 52 2.89 -15.00 -8.69
N MET A 53 3.79 -14.90 -7.69
CA MET A 53 4.22 -13.62 -7.13
C MET A 53 4.99 -12.75 -8.13
N LEU A 54 5.86 -13.33 -8.96
CA LEU A 54 6.56 -12.60 -10.03
C LEU A 54 5.56 -12.06 -11.07
N LEU A 55 4.58 -12.88 -11.46
CA LEU A 55 3.51 -12.44 -12.35
C LEU A 55 2.72 -11.29 -11.72
N ALA A 56 2.31 -11.43 -10.47
CA ALA A 56 1.55 -10.41 -9.75
C ALA A 56 2.34 -9.09 -9.60
N ALA A 57 3.64 -9.16 -9.34
CA ALA A 57 4.51 -7.99 -9.31
C ALA A 57 4.58 -7.30 -10.68
N THR A 58 4.67 -8.06 -11.77
CA THR A 58 4.61 -7.53 -13.14
C THR A 58 3.26 -6.88 -13.43
N MET A 59 2.17 -7.46 -12.95
CA MET A 59 0.82 -6.91 -13.08
C MET A 59 0.70 -5.58 -12.32
N GLY A 60 1.18 -5.50 -11.08
CA GLY A 60 1.24 -4.25 -10.31
C GLY A 60 2.05 -3.17 -11.03
N ALA A 61 3.24 -3.53 -11.53
CA ALA A 61 4.11 -2.63 -12.29
C ALA A 61 3.49 -2.19 -13.63
N THR A 62 2.66 -3.01 -14.25
CA THR A 62 1.89 -2.61 -15.44
C THR A 62 0.75 -1.68 -15.08
N ALA A 63 0.02 -1.98 -14.01
CA ALA A 63 -1.15 -1.23 -13.59
C ALA A 63 -0.79 0.17 -13.07
N PHE A 64 0.35 0.34 -12.40
CA PHE A 64 0.73 1.64 -11.82
C PHE A 64 1.05 2.72 -12.86
N GLN A 65 1.11 2.41 -14.15
CA GLN A 65 1.11 3.41 -15.21
C GLN A 65 -0.13 4.33 -15.13
N LYS A 66 -1.19 3.86 -14.51
CA LYS A 66 -2.39 4.65 -14.21
C LYS A 66 -2.14 5.73 -13.15
N GLY A 67 -1.21 5.52 -12.25
CA GLY A 67 -0.79 6.39 -11.15
C GLY A 67 -0.62 5.60 -9.84
N LEU A 68 0.14 6.19 -8.94
CA LEU A 68 0.33 5.72 -7.56
C LEU A 68 -0.34 6.71 -6.60
N GLY A 69 -0.15 6.55 -5.30
CA GLY A 69 -0.78 7.38 -4.29
C GLY A 69 0.16 7.83 -3.19
N MET A 70 -0.43 8.20 -2.06
CA MET A 70 0.28 8.76 -0.92
C MET A 70 1.23 7.77 -0.25
N ILE A 71 0.95 6.47 -0.28
CA ILE A 71 1.82 5.46 0.35
C ILE A 71 3.18 5.48 -0.33
N HIS A 72 3.23 5.49 -1.67
CA HIS A 72 4.49 5.57 -2.40
C HIS A 72 5.21 6.89 -2.19
N SER A 73 4.52 8.04 -2.23
CA SER A 73 5.14 9.35 -1.93
C SER A 73 5.81 9.35 -0.56
N MET A 74 5.15 8.81 0.45
CA MET A 74 5.67 8.72 1.82
C MET A 74 6.81 7.70 1.93
N ALA A 75 6.69 6.55 1.26
CA ALA A 75 7.74 5.52 1.25
C ALA A 75 9.02 6.02 0.55
N HIS A 76 8.90 6.79 -0.53
CA HIS A 76 10.04 7.44 -1.18
C HIS A 76 10.78 8.39 -0.22
N ALA A 77 10.04 9.18 0.56
CA ALA A 77 10.65 10.07 1.56
C ALA A 77 11.44 9.28 2.61
N LEU A 78 10.88 8.17 3.13
CA LEU A 78 11.56 7.30 4.09
C LEU A 78 12.79 6.62 3.48
N SER A 79 12.67 6.11 2.25
CA SER A 79 13.79 5.48 1.56
C SER A 79 14.93 6.47 1.29
N ALA A 80 14.61 7.69 0.87
CA ALA A 80 15.61 8.71 0.56
C ALA A 80 16.30 9.27 1.81
N TYR A 81 15.57 9.41 2.93
CA TYR A 81 16.06 10.10 4.12
C TYR A 81 16.70 9.14 5.13
N TYR A 82 16.18 7.91 5.23
CA TYR A 82 16.59 6.90 6.19
C TYR A 82 17.23 5.65 5.57
N ASP A 83 17.43 5.62 4.25
CA ASP A 83 17.86 4.41 3.53
C ASP A 83 16.98 3.18 3.86
N MET A 84 15.71 3.45 4.20
CA MET A 84 14.77 2.39 4.56
C MET A 84 14.43 1.56 3.32
N HIS A 85 14.47 0.24 3.46
CA HIS A 85 14.05 -0.67 2.38
C HIS A 85 12.64 -0.30 1.90
N HIS A 86 12.49 0.01 0.61
CA HIS A 86 11.26 0.59 0.06
C HIS A 86 9.99 -0.21 0.38
N GLY A 87 10.03 -1.54 0.17
CA GLY A 87 8.89 -2.41 0.49
C GLY A 87 8.56 -2.46 2.00
N LEU A 88 9.54 -2.22 2.89
CA LEU A 88 9.28 -2.07 4.31
C LEU A 88 8.59 -0.72 4.59
N ALA A 89 9.07 0.37 3.99
CA ALA A 89 8.45 1.68 4.13
C ALA A 89 6.98 1.63 3.68
N CYS A 90 6.69 1.04 2.52
CA CYS A 90 5.31 0.80 2.06
C CYS A 90 4.50 0.00 3.09
N ALA A 91 5.06 -1.09 3.62
CA ALA A 91 4.38 -1.94 4.60
C ALA A 91 3.99 -1.18 5.88
N LEU A 92 4.93 -0.40 6.44
CA LEU A 92 4.73 0.34 7.70
C LEU A 92 3.69 1.45 7.58
N LEU A 93 3.61 2.09 6.40
CA LEU A 93 2.71 3.22 6.16
C LEU A 93 1.29 2.78 5.79
N THR A 94 1.15 1.61 5.18
CA THR A 94 -0.11 1.16 4.58
C THR A 94 -1.31 1.21 5.52
N PRO A 95 -1.29 0.64 6.75
CA PRO A 95 -2.48 0.64 7.60
C PRO A 95 -2.96 2.06 7.94
N CYS A 96 -2.04 2.96 8.24
CA CYS A 96 -2.35 4.34 8.61
C CYS A 96 -2.86 5.15 7.41
N ALA A 97 -2.28 4.96 6.23
CA ALA A 97 -2.71 5.62 5.00
C ALA A 97 -4.10 5.15 4.57
N ILE A 98 -4.36 3.84 4.62
CA ILE A 98 -5.70 3.30 4.29
C ILE A 98 -6.74 3.75 5.33
N SER A 99 -6.39 3.77 6.62
CA SER A 99 -7.27 4.31 7.67
C SER A 99 -7.59 5.80 7.44
N PHE A 100 -6.65 6.59 6.93
CA PHE A 100 -6.90 7.97 6.52
C PHE A 100 -7.92 8.04 5.37
N LEU A 101 -7.78 7.18 4.35
CA LEU A 101 -8.74 7.12 3.24
C LEU A 101 -10.14 6.71 3.72
N GLU A 102 -10.25 5.70 4.60
CA GLU A 102 -11.52 5.24 5.18
C GLU A 102 -12.24 6.33 6.00
N GLN A 103 -11.49 7.26 6.60
CA GLN A 103 -12.01 8.37 7.39
C GLN A 103 -12.30 9.64 6.55
N SER A 104 -11.87 9.64 5.28
CA SER A 104 -12.10 10.74 4.37
C SER A 104 -13.54 10.76 3.84
N THR A 105 -14.00 11.93 3.35
CA THR A 105 -15.27 12.03 2.64
C THR A 105 -15.13 11.38 1.26
N LEU A 106 -15.71 10.20 1.09
CA LEU A 106 -15.66 9.42 -0.14
C LEU A 106 -16.98 9.48 -0.91
N THR A 107 -16.88 9.44 -2.23
CA THR A 107 -18.02 9.14 -3.10
C THR A 107 -18.34 7.64 -3.03
N ASP A 108 -19.55 7.25 -3.42
CA ASP A 108 -19.95 5.83 -3.47
C ASP A 108 -19.00 4.98 -4.32
N GLN A 109 -18.46 5.54 -5.40
CA GLN A 109 -17.50 4.85 -6.26
C GLN A 109 -16.17 4.62 -5.56
N GLN A 110 -15.67 5.61 -4.82
CA GLN A 110 -14.43 5.49 -4.04
C GLN A 110 -14.60 4.50 -2.89
N GLN A 111 -15.73 4.58 -2.17
CA GLN A 111 -16.06 3.63 -1.12
C GLN A 111 -16.09 2.19 -1.66
N LYS A 112 -16.74 1.98 -2.82
CA LYS A 112 -16.79 0.66 -3.48
C LYS A 112 -15.40 0.14 -3.87
N LYS A 113 -14.44 0.99 -4.19
CA LYS A 113 -13.07 0.54 -4.48
C LYS A 113 -12.41 -0.06 -3.23
N LEU A 114 -12.56 0.57 -2.05
CA LEU A 114 -12.06 0.02 -0.78
C LEU A 114 -12.70 -1.33 -0.46
N GLU A 115 -14.02 -1.42 -0.59
CA GLU A 115 -14.79 -2.64 -0.33
C GLU A 115 -14.40 -3.77 -1.29
N THR A 116 -14.16 -3.45 -2.58
CA THR A 116 -13.74 -4.43 -3.58
C THR A 116 -12.40 -5.06 -3.19
N ILE A 117 -11.42 -4.25 -2.79
CA ILE A 117 -10.13 -4.79 -2.34
C ILE A 117 -10.32 -5.62 -1.08
N ASN A 118 -11.05 -5.13 -0.07
CA ASN A 118 -11.28 -5.89 1.16
C ASN A 118 -11.94 -7.26 0.88
N THR A 119 -12.85 -7.33 -0.10
CA THR A 119 -13.49 -8.57 -0.53
C THR A 119 -12.48 -9.60 -1.06
N LEU A 120 -11.41 -9.17 -1.75
CA LEU A 120 -10.36 -10.10 -2.22
C LEU A 120 -9.65 -10.77 -1.04
N PHE A 121 -9.41 -10.04 0.06
CA PHE A 121 -8.84 -10.59 1.29
C PHE A 121 -9.83 -11.50 2.02
N VAL A 122 -11.12 -11.14 2.08
CA VAL A 122 -12.17 -11.99 2.68
C VAL A 122 -12.26 -13.31 1.94
N ASN A 123 -12.26 -13.30 0.62
CA ASN A 123 -12.28 -14.51 -0.22
C ASN A 123 -11.00 -15.33 -0.06
N GLY A 124 -9.87 -14.69 0.23
CA GLY A 124 -8.60 -15.35 0.60
C GLY A 124 -8.54 -15.80 2.06
N GLY A 125 -9.61 -15.61 2.85
CA GLY A 125 -9.70 -16.07 4.26
C GLY A 125 -9.04 -15.15 5.28
N THR A 126 -8.62 -13.94 4.91
CA THR A 126 -7.85 -13.02 5.78
C THR A 126 -8.52 -11.66 5.99
N GLY A 127 -9.67 -11.38 5.36
CA GLY A 127 -10.36 -10.08 5.46
C GLY A 127 -11.01 -9.83 6.83
N LEU A 128 -10.95 -8.58 7.27
CA LEU A 128 -11.57 -8.05 8.48
C LEU A 128 -12.65 -7.01 8.14
N SER A 129 -13.18 -6.32 9.19
CA SER A 129 -14.26 -5.34 9.05
C SER A 129 -13.89 -4.10 8.22
N THR A 130 -12.62 -3.69 8.24
CA THR A 130 -12.08 -2.56 7.48
C THR A 130 -10.89 -3.01 6.65
N LEU A 131 -10.61 -2.31 5.54
CA LEU A 131 -9.45 -2.61 4.71
C LEU A 131 -8.13 -2.29 5.44
N SER A 132 -8.10 -1.21 6.24
CA SER A 132 -6.92 -0.86 7.05
C SER A 132 -6.55 -1.97 8.04
N ALA A 133 -7.53 -2.48 8.80
CA ALA A 133 -7.32 -3.57 9.73
C ALA A 133 -6.94 -4.88 9.02
N THR A 134 -7.53 -5.14 7.86
CA THR A 134 -7.19 -6.28 6.99
C THR A 134 -5.73 -6.24 6.55
N LEU A 135 -5.29 -5.10 6.04
CA LEU A 135 -3.92 -4.91 5.56
C LEU A 135 -2.90 -4.91 6.72
N GLU A 136 -3.26 -4.31 7.85
CA GLU A 136 -2.43 -4.37 9.06
C GLU A 136 -2.17 -5.82 9.48
N LYS A 137 -3.25 -6.61 9.63
CA LYS A 137 -3.14 -8.03 9.98
C LYS A 137 -2.35 -8.82 8.96
N PHE A 138 -2.63 -8.64 7.67
CA PHE A 138 -1.93 -9.34 6.59
C PHE A 138 -0.43 -9.04 6.59
N ILE A 139 -0.05 -7.77 6.75
CA ILE A 139 1.35 -7.33 6.78
C ILE A 139 2.05 -7.81 8.07
N GLN A 140 1.34 -7.80 9.21
CA GLN A 140 1.84 -8.32 10.48
C GLN A 140 2.13 -9.83 10.41
N ASP A 141 1.26 -10.60 9.76
CA ASP A 141 1.45 -12.04 9.55
C ASP A 141 2.66 -12.37 8.66
N LEU A 142 3.12 -11.40 7.85
CA LEU A 142 4.37 -11.47 7.08
C LEU A 142 5.60 -10.99 7.89
N GLY A 143 5.44 -10.79 9.20
CA GLY A 143 6.54 -10.49 10.11
C GLY A 143 6.92 -9.01 10.22
N ALA A 144 6.13 -8.08 9.68
CA ALA A 144 6.40 -6.66 9.87
C ALA A 144 6.08 -6.21 11.30
N SER A 145 6.97 -5.43 11.88
CA SER A 145 6.77 -4.75 13.17
C SER A 145 6.45 -3.29 12.91
N PHE A 146 5.26 -2.85 13.24
CA PHE A 146 4.80 -1.48 13.03
C PHE A 146 5.42 -0.50 14.02
N GLY A 147 5.33 0.80 13.67
CA GLY A 147 5.92 1.92 14.40
C GLY A 147 7.24 2.35 13.76
N LEU A 148 7.23 3.49 13.06
CA LEU A 148 8.42 4.02 12.38
C LEU A 148 9.61 4.25 13.32
N HIS A 149 9.32 4.57 14.61
CA HIS A 149 10.35 4.75 15.63
C HIS A 149 11.15 3.45 15.90
N HIS A 150 10.54 2.28 15.77
CA HIS A 150 11.24 1.00 15.90
C HIS A 150 12.25 0.77 14.76
N HIS A 151 12.13 1.53 13.68
CA HIS A 151 12.99 1.46 12.50
C HIS A 151 13.94 2.66 12.40
N GLY A 152 14.13 3.41 13.50
CA GLY A 152 15.12 4.48 13.62
C GLY A 152 14.63 5.87 13.19
N VAL A 153 13.39 6.00 12.73
CA VAL A 153 12.81 7.31 12.38
C VAL A 153 12.68 8.18 13.62
N GLN A 154 13.02 9.47 13.52
CA GLN A 154 12.93 10.42 14.63
C GLN A 154 11.66 11.25 14.53
N ALA A 155 11.04 11.57 15.67
CA ALA A 155 9.83 12.38 15.74
C ALA A 155 10.02 13.78 15.13
N ASP A 156 11.19 14.36 15.31
CA ASP A 156 11.54 15.71 14.82
C ASP A 156 11.63 15.76 13.28
N ASP A 157 11.84 14.62 12.61
CA ASP A 157 11.97 14.55 11.17
C ASP A 157 10.62 14.37 10.43
N LEU A 158 9.53 14.06 11.15
CA LEU A 158 8.24 13.77 10.53
C LEU A 158 7.71 14.91 9.66
N ALA A 159 7.95 16.17 10.07
CA ALA A 159 7.54 17.34 9.29
C ALA A 159 8.35 17.47 7.99
N VAL A 160 9.66 17.18 8.04
CA VAL A 160 10.52 17.19 6.85
C VAL A 160 10.14 16.06 5.91
N LEU A 161 9.88 14.85 6.44
CA LEU A 161 9.41 13.71 5.66
C LEU A 161 8.09 14.00 4.95
N ALA A 162 7.14 14.65 5.63
CA ALA A 162 5.86 15.05 5.02
C ALA A 162 6.05 16.03 3.87
N LYS A 163 6.94 17.01 4.03
CA LYS A 163 7.30 17.97 2.98
C LYS A 163 7.96 17.29 1.77
N VAL A 164 8.89 16.36 2.01
CA VAL A 164 9.55 15.59 0.94
C VAL A 164 8.53 14.71 0.22
N ALA A 165 7.66 14.03 0.96
CA ALA A 165 6.59 13.22 0.39
C ALA A 165 5.60 14.05 -0.43
N TYR A 166 5.28 15.26 0.00
CA TYR A 166 4.39 16.16 -0.75
C TYR A 166 5.03 16.72 -2.03
N ALA A 167 6.36 16.81 -2.07
CA ALA A 167 7.10 17.17 -3.30
C ALA A 167 7.16 16.01 -4.32
N ASP A 168 6.91 14.77 -3.90
CA ASP A 168 6.85 13.60 -4.78
C ASP A 168 5.53 13.55 -5.56
N PRO A 169 5.55 13.28 -6.89
CA PRO A 169 4.34 13.37 -7.71
C PRO A 169 3.32 12.25 -7.51
N CYS A 170 3.66 11.13 -6.85
CA CYS A 170 2.78 9.96 -6.73
C CYS A 170 1.46 10.30 -6.04
N HIS A 171 1.47 11.11 -4.97
CA HIS A 171 0.25 11.48 -4.23
C HIS A 171 -0.80 12.21 -5.08
N GLN A 172 -0.41 12.79 -6.23
CA GLN A 172 -1.33 13.50 -7.12
C GLN A 172 -2.38 12.59 -7.76
N ALA A 173 -2.09 11.28 -7.84
CA ALA A 173 -3.03 10.27 -8.31
C ALA A 173 -3.68 9.46 -7.15
N ASN A 174 -3.63 9.97 -5.92
CA ASN A 174 -4.28 9.35 -4.77
C ASN A 174 -5.81 9.30 -4.92
N LEU A 175 -6.46 8.38 -4.21
CA LEU A 175 -7.93 8.19 -4.25
C LEU A 175 -8.69 9.48 -3.93
N VAL A 176 -8.19 10.24 -2.96
CA VAL A 176 -8.64 11.59 -2.61
C VAL A 176 -7.44 12.54 -2.64
N PRO A 177 -7.62 13.83 -2.95
CA PRO A 177 -6.55 14.81 -2.81
C PRO A 177 -6.01 14.83 -1.38
N VAL A 178 -4.70 14.97 -1.24
CA VAL A 178 -4.02 15.08 0.05
C VAL A 178 -3.15 16.32 0.12
N THR A 179 -3.02 16.89 1.31
CA THR A 179 -2.15 18.02 1.63
C THR A 179 -0.88 17.55 2.36
N GLU A 180 0.10 18.44 2.52
CA GLU A 180 1.28 18.17 3.33
C GLU A 180 0.89 17.84 4.79
N ASP A 181 -0.10 18.53 5.35
CA ASP A 181 -0.61 18.29 6.71
C ASP A 181 -1.29 16.91 6.85
N ASP A 182 -1.97 16.44 5.81
CA ASP A 182 -2.54 15.09 5.78
C ASP A 182 -1.43 14.03 5.83
N LEU A 183 -0.38 14.19 5.03
CA LEU A 183 0.78 13.30 5.04
C LEU A 183 1.49 13.32 6.39
N LEU A 184 1.65 14.49 7.00
CA LEU A 184 2.20 14.61 8.36
C LEU A 184 1.32 13.88 9.39
N THR A 185 0.01 13.97 9.26
CA THR A 185 -0.93 13.27 10.14
C THR A 185 -0.77 11.75 10.03
N VAL A 186 -0.62 11.23 8.81
CA VAL A 186 -0.38 9.80 8.59
C VAL A 186 0.98 9.37 9.11
N PHE A 187 2.05 10.16 8.90
CA PHE A 187 3.37 9.88 9.49
C PHE A 187 3.32 9.81 11.01
N LYS A 188 2.61 10.75 11.67
CA LYS A 188 2.43 10.73 13.13
C LYS A 188 1.68 9.50 13.64
N LYS A 189 0.69 9.02 12.87
CA LYS A 189 -0.04 7.78 13.22
C LYS A 189 0.80 6.52 13.03
N ALA A 190 1.72 6.53 12.07
CA ALA A 190 2.61 5.42 11.78
C ALA A 190 3.87 5.40 12.67
N PHE A 191 4.16 6.49 13.38
CA PHE A 191 5.31 6.66 14.28
C PHE A 191 5.13 5.87 15.56
#